data_0fb08d147a9182c28bd204e931a43207
#
_entry.id   0fb08d147a9182c28bd204e931a43207
#
_cell.length_a   1.000
_cell.length_b   1.000
_cell.length_c   1.000
_cell.angle_alpha   90.00
_cell.angle_beta   90.00
_cell.angle_gamma   90.00
#
_symmetry.space_group_name_H-M   'P 1'
#
loop_
_entity.id
_entity.type
_entity.pdbx_description
1 polymer ?
#
loop_
_entity_poly.entity_id
_entity_poly.type
_entity_poly.pdbx_seq_one_letter_code
_entity_poly.pdbx_strand_id
1 'polypeptide(L)'
;MWSFKGALAVLITAGILSIPLYQYWEYLTKGMRPPVATQKLNDMEKTGVPDFSVTGLDGKEISIQDFRGKLLLVNIWATWCAPCLKEFPSMIRLIQKFDKDLVVLAVSYDRHREDIEAFVKAFGGVPPNFHIAWDKEKKTTQIFGTDVLPETYIISRDGKLIRKIAGEATWDEPMAIEFFKELVDGSYLKD
;
A
#
# COMPACT_ATOMS: atom_id res chain seq x y z
N MET A 1 19.29 52.07 38.24
CA MET A 1 17.87 52.19 37.90
C MET A 1 17.68 51.98 36.42
N TRP A 2 17.14 50.81 36.00
CA TRP A 2 16.77 50.59 34.60
C TRP A 2 15.53 51.44 34.31
N SER A 3 15.60 52.26 33.27
CA SER A 3 14.49 53.14 32.93
C SER A 3 13.33 52.25 32.39
N PHE A 4 12.10 52.60 32.76
CA PHE A 4 10.87 51.91 32.30
C PHE A 4 10.81 51.77 30.78
N LYS A 5 11.40 52.72 30.04
CA LYS A 5 11.54 52.66 28.59
C LYS A 5 12.46 51.52 28.10
N GLY A 6 13.54 51.22 28.86
CA GLY A 6 14.45 50.10 28.52
C GLY A 6 13.78 48.74 28.75
N ALA A 7 13.03 48.57 29.84
CA ALA A 7 12.31 47.35 30.11
C ALA A 7 11.21 47.07 29.06
N LEU A 8 10.48 48.10 28.63
CA LEU A 8 9.46 47.98 27.59
C LEU A 8 10.06 47.61 26.23
N ALA A 9 11.21 48.19 25.88
CA ALA A 9 11.92 47.86 24.64
C ALA A 9 12.37 46.39 24.60
N VAL A 10 12.87 45.86 25.74
CA VAL A 10 13.28 44.45 25.84
C VAL A 10 12.10 43.48 25.70
N LEU A 11 10.94 43.81 26.29
CA LEU A 11 9.74 43.00 26.17
C LEU A 11 9.18 42.99 24.75
N ILE A 12 9.20 44.12 24.05
CA ILE A 12 8.75 44.22 22.66
C ILE A 12 9.69 43.43 21.73
N THR A 13 11.00 43.55 21.90
CA THR A 13 11.97 42.80 21.07
C THR A 13 11.90 41.31 21.37
N ALA A 14 11.72 40.88 22.61
CA ALA A 14 11.52 39.47 22.96
C ALA A 14 10.22 38.90 22.34
N GLY A 15 9.13 39.66 22.34
CA GLY A 15 7.87 39.29 21.69
C GLY A 15 7.99 39.20 20.18
N ILE A 16 8.69 40.11 19.53
CA ILE A 16 8.91 40.10 18.07
C ILE A 16 9.77 38.90 17.65
N LEU A 17 10.74 38.50 18.47
CA LEU A 17 11.61 37.34 18.17
C LEU A 17 10.95 36.00 18.50
N SER A 18 10.03 35.96 19.48
CA SER A 18 9.36 34.70 19.85
C SER A 18 8.37 34.21 18.80
N ILE A 19 7.72 35.12 18.06
CA ILE A 19 6.76 34.73 17.00
C ILE A 19 7.44 33.98 15.84
N PRO A 20 8.52 34.48 15.21
CA PRO A 20 9.19 33.76 14.14
C PRO A 20 9.87 32.47 14.65
N LEU A 21 10.37 32.45 15.89
CA LEU A 21 10.94 31.24 16.47
C LEU A 21 9.88 30.17 16.69
N TYR A 22 8.69 30.53 17.16
CA TYR A 22 7.55 29.63 17.30
C TYR A 22 7.07 29.13 15.95
N GLN A 23 6.95 30.01 14.94
CA GLN A 23 6.57 29.62 13.57
C GLN A 23 7.61 28.71 12.92
N TYR A 24 8.92 28.98 13.15
CA TYR A 24 10.00 28.12 12.68
C TYR A 24 9.96 26.74 13.36
N TRP A 25 9.72 26.71 14.67
CA TRP A 25 9.56 25.44 15.40
C TRP A 25 8.33 24.66 14.93
N GLU A 26 7.22 25.34 14.70
CA GLU A 26 6.00 24.73 14.15
C GLU A 26 6.23 24.19 12.71
N TYR A 27 6.95 24.95 11.88
CA TYR A 27 7.36 24.51 10.54
C TYR A 27 8.23 23.25 10.62
N LEU A 28 9.25 23.22 11.48
CA LEU A 28 10.10 22.04 11.67
C LEU A 28 9.30 20.83 12.18
N THR A 29 8.41 21.02 13.12
CA THR A 29 7.62 19.92 13.69
C THR A 29 6.53 19.43 12.74
N LYS A 30 5.89 20.32 11.98
CA LYS A 30 4.91 19.96 10.97
C LYS A 30 5.59 19.32 9.73
N GLY A 31 6.74 19.86 9.32
CA GLY A 31 7.53 19.31 8.22
C GLY A 31 8.15 17.93 8.52
N MET A 32 8.32 17.58 9.80
CA MET A 32 8.78 16.25 10.23
C MET A 32 7.66 15.23 10.42
N ARG A 33 6.39 15.62 10.29
CA ARG A 33 5.30 14.64 10.29
C ARG A 33 5.33 13.88 8.98
N PRO A 34 5.39 12.54 9.02
CA PRO A 34 5.33 11.76 7.79
C PRO A 34 4.02 12.08 7.05
N PRO A 35 4.04 12.06 5.70
CA PRO A 35 2.82 12.19 4.91
C PRO A 35 1.72 11.25 5.40
N VAL A 36 0.46 11.63 5.21
CA VAL A 36 -0.69 10.81 5.66
C VAL A 36 -0.62 9.37 5.12
N ALA A 37 -0.15 9.20 3.88
CA ALA A 37 0.08 7.88 3.30
C ALA A 37 1.11 7.07 4.10
N THR A 38 2.23 7.67 4.50
CA THR A 38 3.25 7.01 5.34
C THR A 38 2.70 6.65 6.72
N GLN A 39 1.88 7.51 7.32
CA GLN A 39 1.23 7.20 8.61
C GLN A 39 0.32 5.99 8.50
N LYS A 40 -0.53 5.93 7.46
CA LYS A 40 -1.40 4.78 7.20
C LYS A 40 -0.61 3.46 7.06
N LEU A 41 0.50 3.49 6.31
CA LEU A 41 1.35 2.30 6.15
C LEU A 41 1.97 1.87 7.48
N ASN A 42 2.51 2.80 8.26
CA ASN A 42 3.07 2.51 9.59
C ASN A 42 2.02 1.95 10.56
N ASP A 43 0.77 2.42 10.48
CA ASP A 43 -0.32 1.88 11.28
C ASP A 43 -0.66 0.44 10.83
N MET A 44 -0.71 0.18 9.52
CA MET A 44 -0.94 -1.17 8.98
C MET A 44 0.16 -2.17 9.33
N GLU A 45 1.42 -1.72 9.43
CA GLU A 45 2.55 -2.54 9.90
C GLU A 45 2.39 -2.93 11.38
N LYS A 46 1.85 -2.04 12.21
CA LYS A 46 1.71 -2.25 13.66
C LYS A 46 0.42 -2.97 14.03
N THR A 47 -0.71 -2.48 13.52
CA THR A 47 -2.05 -2.90 13.95
C THR A 47 -2.75 -3.83 12.96
N GLY A 48 -2.21 -3.96 11.75
CA GLY A 48 -2.80 -4.72 10.65
C GLY A 48 -3.56 -3.84 9.64
N VAL A 49 -3.76 -4.41 8.47
CA VAL A 49 -4.54 -3.79 7.40
C VAL A 49 -6.01 -3.75 7.81
N PRO A 50 -6.71 -2.61 7.67
CA PRO A 50 -8.15 -2.51 7.94
C PRO A 50 -8.96 -3.52 7.14
N ASP A 51 -10.04 -3.99 7.69
CA ASP A 51 -10.96 -4.88 7.00
C ASP A 51 -11.63 -4.17 5.83
N PHE A 52 -11.67 -4.85 4.71
CA PHE A 52 -12.40 -4.40 3.53
C PHE A 52 -12.87 -5.60 2.70
N SER A 53 -13.84 -5.34 1.85
CA SER A 53 -14.32 -6.29 0.85
C SER A 53 -14.38 -5.64 -0.52
N VAL A 54 -14.19 -6.44 -1.56
CA VAL A 54 -14.28 -6.06 -2.97
C VAL A 54 -15.13 -7.08 -3.72
N THR A 55 -15.63 -6.70 -4.89
CA THR A 55 -16.45 -7.60 -5.71
C THR A 55 -15.60 -8.37 -6.70
N GLY A 56 -15.62 -9.68 -6.63
CA GLY A 56 -15.00 -10.57 -7.61
C GLY A 56 -15.66 -10.48 -8.99
N LEU A 57 -14.97 -10.97 -10.03
CA LEU A 57 -15.55 -11.00 -11.38
C LEU A 57 -16.73 -11.97 -11.51
N ASP A 58 -16.89 -12.91 -10.59
CA ASP A 58 -18.08 -13.78 -10.49
C ASP A 58 -19.27 -13.12 -9.76
N GLY A 59 -19.09 -11.87 -9.33
CA GLY A 59 -20.10 -11.10 -8.59
C GLY A 59 -20.16 -11.36 -7.10
N LYS A 60 -19.32 -12.27 -6.58
CA LYS A 60 -19.25 -12.54 -5.15
C LYS A 60 -18.39 -11.53 -4.43
N GLU A 61 -18.73 -11.29 -3.17
CA GLU A 61 -17.88 -10.52 -2.28
C GLU A 61 -16.65 -11.32 -1.87
N ILE A 62 -15.49 -10.68 -1.91
CA ILE A 62 -14.19 -11.20 -1.46
C ILE A 62 -13.75 -10.33 -0.30
N SER A 63 -13.67 -10.88 0.89
CA SER A 63 -13.15 -10.19 2.07
C SER A 63 -11.64 -10.42 2.21
N ILE A 64 -10.90 -9.41 2.67
CA ILE A 64 -9.49 -9.59 3.02
C ILE A 64 -9.31 -10.64 4.12
N GLN A 65 -10.33 -10.84 4.98
CA GLN A 65 -10.33 -11.85 6.04
C GLN A 65 -10.30 -13.29 5.51
N ASP A 66 -10.77 -13.53 4.27
CA ASP A 66 -10.77 -14.86 3.64
C ASP A 66 -9.36 -15.39 3.42
N PHE A 67 -8.36 -14.49 3.47
CA PHE A 67 -6.95 -14.79 3.25
C PHE A 67 -6.11 -14.86 4.53
N ARG A 68 -6.74 -14.80 5.71
CA ARG A 68 -6.01 -14.99 6.98
C ARG A 68 -5.28 -16.33 7.01
N GLY A 69 -4.07 -16.33 7.54
CA GLY A 69 -3.18 -17.50 7.54
C GLY A 69 -2.37 -17.71 6.26
N LYS A 70 -2.60 -16.90 5.22
CA LYS A 70 -1.83 -16.91 3.97
C LYS A 70 -1.03 -15.62 3.80
N LEU A 71 0.06 -15.70 3.07
CA LEU A 71 0.75 -14.52 2.57
C LEU A 71 -0.10 -13.91 1.43
N LEU A 72 -0.45 -12.63 1.53
CA LEU A 72 -1.35 -11.98 0.58
C LEU A 72 -0.65 -10.81 -0.12
N LEU A 73 -0.73 -10.78 -1.44
CA LEU A 73 -0.41 -9.61 -2.24
C LEU A 73 -1.71 -8.92 -2.65
N VAL A 74 -1.93 -7.71 -2.19
CA VAL A 74 -2.99 -6.84 -2.73
C VAL A 74 -2.34 -5.95 -3.79
N ASN A 75 -2.63 -6.24 -5.06
CA ASN A 75 -2.13 -5.48 -6.21
C ASN A 75 -3.22 -4.56 -6.74
N ILE A 76 -2.95 -3.27 -6.78
CA ILE A 76 -3.89 -2.26 -7.32
C ILE A 76 -3.44 -1.90 -8.73
N TRP A 77 -4.31 -2.15 -9.71
CA TRP A 77 -3.99 -2.12 -11.13
C TRP A 77 -5.15 -1.62 -11.99
N ALA A 78 -4.93 -1.53 -13.30
CA ALA A 78 -5.99 -1.29 -14.29
C ALA A 78 -5.57 -1.79 -15.68
N THR A 79 -6.54 -2.07 -16.54
CA THR A 79 -6.30 -2.53 -17.92
C THR A 79 -5.64 -1.48 -18.82
N TRP A 80 -5.86 -0.21 -18.56
CA TRP A 80 -5.25 0.92 -19.27
C TRP A 80 -3.85 1.29 -18.74
N CYS A 81 -3.37 0.65 -17.68
CA CYS A 81 -2.07 0.88 -17.06
C CYS A 81 -1.01 -0.04 -17.71
N ALA A 82 -0.25 0.45 -18.67
CA ALA A 82 0.75 -0.35 -19.39
C ALA A 82 1.79 -1.02 -18.46
N PRO A 83 2.37 -0.36 -17.42
CA PRO A 83 3.26 -1.02 -16.47
C PRO A 83 2.56 -2.15 -15.69
N CYS A 84 1.26 -2.01 -15.36
CA CYS A 84 0.48 -3.05 -14.69
C CYS A 84 0.39 -4.32 -15.56
N LEU A 85 0.09 -4.15 -16.85
CA LEU A 85 -0.03 -5.27 -17.77
C LEU A 85 1.30 -5.99 -17.97
N LYS A 86 2.41 -5.25 -17.92
CA LYS A 86 3.76 -5.81 -18.10
C LYS A 86 4.20 -6.67 -16.91
N GLU A 87 3.83 -6.31 -15.68
CA GLU A 87 4.17 -7.12 -14.50
C GLU A 87 3.30 -8.38 -14.32
N PHE A 88 2.08 -8.37 -14.87
CA PHE A 88 1.07 -9.40 -14.64
C PHE A 88 1.57 -10.85 -14.93
N PRO A 89 2.28 -11.14 -16.05
CA PRO A 89 2.81 -12.48 -16.30
C PRO A 89 3.81 -12.95 -15.24
N SER A 90 4.70 -12.07 -14.77
CA SER A 90 5.70 -12.42 -13.75
C SER A 90 5.06 -12.70 -12.40
N MET A 91 3.99 -11.97 -12.05
CA MET A 91 3.21 -12.19 -10.83
C MET A 91 2.51 -13.56 -10.86
N ILE A 92 1.97 -13.97 -12.01
CA ILE A 92 1.41 -15.33 -12.18
C ILE A 92 2.47 -16.41 -12.04
N ARG A 93 3.66 -16.22 -12.65
CA ARG A 93 4.75 -17.19 -12.50
C ARG A 93 5.28 -17.27 -11.06
N LEU A 94 5.28 -16.15 -10.33
CA LEU A 94 5.60 -16.16 -8.90
C LEU A 94 4.62 -17.04 -8.13
N ILE A 95 3.32 -16.73 -8.23
CA ILE A 95 2.29 -17.38 -7.42
C ILE A 95 2.18 -18.88 -7.70
N GLN A 96 2.46 -19.33 -8.93
CA GLN A 96 2.51 -20.75 -9.30
C GLN A 96 3.62 -21.53 -8.57
N LYS A 97 4.67 -20.84 -8.03
CA LYS A 97 5.76 -21.48 -7.30
C LYS A 97 5.42 -21.72 -5.82
N PHE A 98 4.43 -21.00 -5.28
CA PHE A 98 4.10 -21.02 -3.84
C PHE A 98 2.72 -21.64 -3.55
N ASP A 99 2.02 -22.10 -4.59
CA ASP A 99 0.72 -22.78 -4.50
C ASP A 99 -0.25 -22.04 -3.53
N LYS A 100 -0.71 -22.73 -2.50
CA LYS A 100 -1.71 -22.22 -1.53
C LYS A 100 -1.14 -21.29 -0.46
N ASP A 101 0.17 -21.18 -0.31
CA ASP A 101 0.81 -20.34 0.72
C ASP A 101 0.83 -18.87 0.36
N LEU A 102 0.80 -18.56 -0.93
CA LEU A 102 0.78 -17.22 -1.48
C LEU A 102 -0.49 -16.98 -2.29
N VAL A 103 -1.15 -15.88 -2.04
CA VAL A 103 -2.38 -15.47 -2.74
C VAL A 103 -2.21 -14.07 -3.29
N VAL A 104 -2.73 -13.81 -4.48
CA VAL A 104 -2.87 -12.47 -5.04
C VAL A 104 -4.34 -12.07 -5.07
N LEU A 105 -4.64 -10.88 -4.56
CA LEU A 105 -5.89 -10.16 -4.76
C LEU A 105 -5.59 -8.94 -5.64
N ALA A 106 -5.80 -9.09 -6.94
CA ALA A 106 -5.62 -8.03 -7.92
C ALA A 106 -6.89 -7.19 -8.02
N VAL A 107 -6.86 -6.00 -7.42
CA VAL A 107 -8.00 -5.09 -7.34
C VAL A 107 -7.93 -4.09 -8.48
N SER A 108 -8.84 -4.18 -9.41
CA SER A 108 -8.88 -3.30 -10.58
C SER A 108 -9.52 -1.95 -10.26
N TYR A 109 -8.89 -0.93 -10.86
CA TYR A 109 -9.29 0.48 -10.82
C TYR A 109 -10.04 0.92 -12.08
N ASP A 110 -10.44 -0.02 -12.93
CA ASP A 110 -11.15 0.25 -14.17
C ASP A 110 -12.54 0.86 -13.93
N ARG A 111 -12.98 1.67 -14.89
CA ARG A 111 -14.33 2.26 -14.85
C ARG A 111 -15.43 1.23 -15.17
N HIS A 112 -15.09 0.29 -16.04
CA HIS A 112 -16.02 -0.70 -16.55
C HIS A 112 -15.49 -2.10 -16.27
N ARG A 113 -16.34 -2.94 -15.74
CA ARG A 113 -16.02 -4.34 -15.41
C ARG A 113 -15.71 -5.15 -16.66
N GLU A 114 -16.37 -4.84 -17.76
CA GLU A 114 -16.23 -5.49 -19.06
C GLU A 114 -14.80 -5.41 -19.59
N ASP A 115 -14.07 -4.32 -19.30
CA ASP A 115 -12.67 -4.16 -19.70
C ASP A 115 -11.78 -5.19 -18.97
N ILE A 116 -12.05 -5.41 -17.68
CA ILE A 116 -11.33 -6.40 -16.88
C ILE A 116 -11.62 -7.81 -17.38
N GLU A 117 -12.88 -8.14 -17.64
CA GLU A 117 -13.30 -9.44 -18.14
C GLU A 117 -12.69 -9.74 -19.52
N ALA A 118 -12.67 -8.75 -20.42
CA ALA A 118 -12.04 -8.86 -21.72
C ALA A 118 -10.53 -9.09 -21.59
N PHE A 119 -9.84 -8.37 -20.71
CA PHE A 119 -8.42 -8.58 -20.44
C PHE A 119 -8.14 -10.00 -19.92
N VAL A 120 -8.85 -10.43 -18.89
CA VAL A 120 -8.66 -11.77 -18.28
C VAL A 120 -8.89 -12.87 -19.30
N LYS A 121 -9.92 -12.73 -20.13
CA LYS A 121 -10.21 -13.69 -21.22
C LYS A 121 -9.09 -13.72 -22.27
N ALA A 122 -8.61 -12.56 -22.70
CA ALA A 122 -7.52 -12.45 -23.66
C ALA A 122 -6.19 -12.98 -23.10
N PHE A 123 -5.98 -12.82 -21.78
CA PHE A 123 -4.80 -13.35 -21.09
C PHE A 123 -4.82 -14.87 -20.91
N GLY A 124 -5.96 -15.54 -21.09
CA GLY A 124 -6.12 -17.00 -20.96
C GLY A 124 -6.54 -17.47 -19.56
N GLY A 125 -6.99 -16.56 -18.71
CA GLY A 125 -7.40 -16.83 -17.34
C GLY A 125 -6.25 -16.67 -16.33
N VAL A 126 -6.56 -16.93 -15.06
CA VAL A 126 -5.61 -16.84 -13.93
C VAL A 126 -5.68 -18.08 -13.04
N PRO A 127 -4.59 -18.41 -12.30
CA PRO A 127 -4.59 -19.55 -11.39
C PRO A 127 -5.60 -19.39 -10.24
N PRO A 128 -5.99 -20.48 -9.55
CA PRO A 128 -7.00 -20.45 -8.48
C PRO A 128 -6.63 -19.56 -7.28
N ASN A 129 -5.34 -19.36 -7.00
CA ASN A 129 -4.83 -18.50 -5.94
C ASN A 129 -4.57 -17.06 -6.39
N PHE A 130 -5.02 -16.69 -7.59
CA PHE A 130 -4.99 -15.33 -8.13
C PHE A 130 -6.43 -14.83 -8.31
N HIS A 131 -6.88 -14.00 -7.41
CA HIS A 131 -8.22 -13.44 -7.41
C HIS A 131 -8.23 -12.07 -8.08
N ILE A 132 -9.16 -11.86 -8.99
CA ILE A 132 -9.37 -10.57 -9.63
C ILE A 132 -10.67 -9.98 -9.11
N ALA A 133 -10.58 -8.75 -8.62
CA ALA A 133 -11.71 -8.01 -8.09
C ALA A 133 -11.83 -6.63 -8.74
N TRP A 134 -13.03 -6.10 -8.73
CA TRP A 134 -13.36 -4.78 -9.21
C TRP A 134 -13.77 -3.86 -8.07
N ASP A 135 -13.05 -2.76 -7.89
CA ASP A 135 -13.34 -1.73 -6.90
C ASP A 135 -13.88 -0.47 -7.59
N LYS A 136 -15.15 -0.53 -8.02
CA LYS A 136 -15.83 0.59 -8.70
C LYS A 136 -15.75 1.90 -7.92
N GLU A 137 -15.83 1.83 -6.60
CA GLU A 137 -15.88 2.99 -5.72
C GLU A 137 -14.49 3.45 -5.27
N LYS A 138 -13.43 2.74 -5.66
CA LYS A 138 -12.04 3.06 -5.35
C LYS A 138 -11.74 3.13 -3.85
N LYS A 139 -12.44 2.34 -3.05
CA LYS A 139 -12.26 2.29 -1.59
C LYS A 139 -10.89 1.76 -1.22
N THR A 140 -10.41 0.74 -1.93
CA THR A 140 -9.13 0.11 -1.67
C THR A 140 -7.98 1.11 -1.78
N THR A 141 -8.01 1.98 -2.80
CA THR A 141 -6.99 3.03 -2.96
C THR A 141 -7.00 4.04 -1.82
N GLN A 142 -8.19 4.35 -1.28
CA GLN A 142 -8.31 5.24 -0.12
C GLN A 142 -7.78 4.58 1.16
N ILE A 143 -8.03 3.27 1.34
CA ILE A 143 -7.52 2.51 2.48
C ILE A 143 -6.00 2.51 2.48
N PHE A 144 -5.38 2.12 1.37
CA PHE A 144 -3.94 2.00 1.26
C PHE A 144 -3.20 3.31 0.99
N GLY A 145 -3.91 4.36 0.58
CA GLY A 145 -3.30 5.62 0.15
C GLY A 145 -2.52 5.46 -1.16
N THR A 146 -3.13 4.74 -2.12
CA THR A 146 -2.55 4.50 -3.44
C THR A 146 -2.65 5.75 -4.30
N ASP A 147 -1.51 6.26 -4.77
CA ASP A 147 -1.43 7.47 -5.59
C ASP A 147 -1.07 7.18 -7.05
N VAL A 148 -0.37 6.08 -7.30
CA VAL A 148 0.10 5.66 -8.63
C VAL A 148 -0.21 4.19 -8.90
N LEU A 149 -0.22 3.78 -10.17
CA LEU A 149 -0.40 2.38 -10.56
C LEU A 149 0.83 1.87 -11.32
N PRO A 150 1.21 0.58 -11.13
CA PRO A 150 0.67 -0.34 -10.13
C PRO A 150 1.23 -0.07 -8.71
N GLU A 151 0.50 -0.48 -7.69
CA GLU A 151 1.01 -0.59 -6.33
C GLU A 151 0.65 -1.95 -5.74
N THR A 152 1.62 -2.62 -5.12
CA THR A 152 1.41 -3.91 -4.47
C THR A 152 1.76 -3.83 -2.99
N TYR A 153 0.85 -4.34 -2.17
CA TYR A 153 0.97 -4.41 -0.72
C TYR A 153 1.12 -5.87 -0.31
N ILE A 154 2.25 -6.20 0.32
CA ILE A 154 2.56 -7.54 0.81
C ILE A 154 2.09 -7.61 2.27
N ILE A 155 1.18 -8.53 2.55
CA ILE A 155 0.49 -8.65 3.83
C ILE A 155 0.81 -10.02 4.42
N SER A 156 1.24 -10.03 5.68
CA SER A 156 1.58 -11.23 6.43
C SER A 156 0.36 -12.09 6.77
N ARG A 157 0.61 -13.31 7.21
CA ARG A 157 -0.45 -14.27 7.59
C ARG A 157 -1.34 -13.78 8.73
N ASP A 158 -0.82 -12.93 9.63
CA ASP A 158 -1.57 -12.29 10.71
C ASP A 158 -2.23 -10.95 10.26
N GLY A 159 -2.10 -10.59 8.98
CA GLY A 159 -2.78 -9.44 8.36
C GLY A 159 -2.08 -8.12 8.54
N LYS A 160 -0.80 -8.11 8.90
CA LYS A 160 0.01 -6.89 8.97
C LYS A 160 0.68 -6.59 7.64
N LEU A 161 0.85 -5.32 7.34
CA LEU A 161 1.63 -4.91 6.19
C LEU A 161 3.12 -5.23 6.43
N ILE A 162 3.73 -5.94 5.47
CA ILE A 162 5.17 -6.21 5.46
C ILE A 162 5.88 -5.16 4.61
N ARG A 163 5.34 -4.88 3.41
CA ARG A 163 5.99 -3.99 2.44
C ARG A 163 4.99 -3.44 1.43
N LYS A 164 5.21 -2.20 1.01
CA LYS A 164 4.61 -1.58 -0.19
C LYS A 164 5.64 -1.56 -1.32
N ILE A 165 5.24 -1.96 -2.51
CA ILE A 165 6.02 -1.84 -3.74
C ILE A 165 5.23 -0.94 -4.68
N ALA A 166 5.81 0.18 -5.10
CA ALA A 166 5.21 1.15 -5.99
C ALA A 166 5.89 1.10 -7.36
N GLY A 167 5.09 1.09 -8.43
CA GLY A 167 5.55 0.94 -9.80
C GLY A 167 5.72 -0.50 -10.24
N GLU A 168 6.10 -0.67 -11.51
CA GLU A 168 6.32 -1.96 -12.15
C GLU A 168 7.41 -2.78 -11.44
N ALA A 169 7.13 -4.07 -11.20
CA ALA A 169 8.09 -5.02 -10.64
C ALA A 169 8.15 -6.31 -11.46
N THR A 170 9.30 -6.97 -11.46
CA THR A 170 9.48 -8.31 -12.00
C THR A 170 9.43 -9.31 -10.84
N TRP A 171 8.28 -9.95 -10.68
CA TRP A 171 7.95 -10.74 -9.49
C TRP A 171 8.62 -12.11 -9.43
N ASP A 172 9.10 -12.64 -10.54
CA ASP A 172 9.71 -13.98 -10.65
C ASP A 172 11.24 -13.98 -10.79
N GLU A 173 11.88 -12.85 -10.52
CA GLU A 173 13.33 -12.78 -10.43
C GLU A 173 13.88 -13.58 -9.22
N PRO A 174 15.12 -14.11 -9.31
CA PRO A 174 15.68 -14.94 -8.24
C PRO A 174 15.62 -14.29 -6.84
N MET A 175 15.90 -13.00 -6.76
CA MET A 175 15.87 -12.24 -5.51
C MET A 175 14.43 -12.11 -4.95
N ALA A 176 13.45 -11.89 -5.82
CA ALA A 176 12.05 -11.83 -5.43
C ALA A 176 11.57 -13.21 -4.94
N ILE A 177 11.92 -14.29 -5.66
CA ILE A 177 11.57 -15.66 -5.25
C ILE A 177 12.16 -16.00 -3.90
N GLU A 178 13.42 -15.65 -3.63
CA GLU A 178 14.07 -15.90 -2.34
C GLU A 178 13.37 -15.12 -1.23
N PHE A 179 13.10 -13.84 -1.43
CA PHE A 179 12.34 -13.02 -0.49
C PHE A 179 10.97 -13.64 -0.14
N PHE A 180 10.22 -14.12 -1.14
CA PHE A 180 8.95 -14.78 -0.87
C PHE A 180 9.07 -16.13 -0.19
N LYS A 181 10.15 -16.89 -0.42
CA LYS A 181 10.44 -18.11 0.33
C LYS A 181 10.67 -17.80 1.81
N GLU A 182 11.50 -16.81 2.13
CA GLU A 182 11.75 -16.37 3.51
C GLU A 182 10.47 -15.92 4.22
N LEU A 183 9.55 -15.27 3.50
CA LEU A 183 8.24 -14.89 4.04
C LEU A 183 7.34 -16.11 4.28
N VAL A 184 7.36 -17.08 3.37
CA VAL A 184 6.51 -18.28 3.45
C VAL A 184 7.00 -19.22 4.55
N ASP A 185 8.30 -19.43 4.70
CA ASP A 185 8.87 -20.29 5.77
C ASP A 185 9.04 -19.55 7.11
N GLY A 186 8.80 -18.23 7.14
CA GLY A 186 8.82 -17.41 8.34
C GLY A 186 10.22 -17.06 8.87
N SER A 187 11.26 -17.20 8.04
CA SER A 187 12.63 -16.81 8.42
C SER A 187 12.81 -15.28 8.39
N TYR A 188 12.14 -14.59 7.48
CA TYR A 188 12.22 -13.14 7.31
C TYR A 188 11.81 -12.31 8.54
N LEU A 189 10.92 -12.83 9.40
CA LEU A 189 10.37 -12.11 10.56
C LEU A 189 11.11 -12.44 11.87
N LYS A 190 12.26 -13.13 11.82
CA LYS A 190 13.02 -13.56 13.00
C LYS A 190 14.19 -12.65 13.35
N ASP A 191 14.51 -11.68 12.50
CA ASP A 191 15.52 -10.65 12.70
C ASP A 191 14.86 -9.33 13.11
#